data_3f60559e69e05a1896eb014381eb45de
#
_entry.id   3f60559e69e05a1896eb014381eb45de
#
_cell.length_a   1.000
_cell.length_b   1.000
_cell.length_c   1.000
_cell.angle_alpha   90.00
_cell.angle_beta   90.00
_cell.angle_gamma   90.00
#
_symmetry.space_group_name_H-M   'P 1'
#
loop_
_entity.id
_entity.type
_entity.pdbx_description
1 polymer ?
#
loop_
_entity_poly.entity_id
_entity_poly.type
_entity_poly.pdbx_seq_one_letter_code
_entity_poly.pdbx_strand_id
1 'polypeptide(L)'
;MEGETSWISHCPDYVAPDMVEFDSFSELNDEDNGEASLVPVDLILPDDLLERILAYLPIASIFRAGCVCKRWYEIVKSTRFLWNFSQVLSQKPWYFMFTSSEEPVGYAYDPSLRKWYGVELPCIQTSNWFIASSCGLVCFMDNDSRSELYVCNPITKCYKSLDEPPGLKFSDYSALAISVNKKTCCYSVTIIKSKQVPGNFFQWDLAIHIYDSGKMMWVTPLTEVLTGWRGGDESVICDGVLYFLIYSTGGGGPDNRHGLITYNLSSRSSHGLLIRSFIPVPCSLTCGRLMNLKEKLVMVGGIGKPDRPDIIKGIGIWELNGKEWQEIARMPHKYFQGFGEFDDVFASSGTDDLIYIQSYGAPALLVFDVKQKQWRWSQKCPVTKRFPLQLFTGFCFEPRLEMAP
;
A
#
# COMPACT_ATOMS: atom_id res chain seq x y z
N MET A 1 -30.74 9.54 -11.07
CA MET A 1 -31.06 8.48 -10.09
C MET A 1 -29.77 8.22 -9.35
N GLU A 2 -29.65 8.91 -8.22
CA GLU A 2 -28.49 8.81 -7.35
C GLU A 2 -28.60 7.48 -6.59
N GLY A 3 -27.71 6.55 -6.90
CA GLY A 3 -27.60 5.29 -6.18
C GLY A 3 -26.96 5.54 -4.82
N GLU A 4 -27.74 5.46 -3.76
CA GLU A 4 -27.24 5.39 -2.37
C GLU A 4 -26.36 4.15 -2.21
N THR A 5 -25.05 4.31 -2.37
CA THR A 5 -24.09 3.27 -2.03
C THR A 5 -23.87 3.25 -0.52
N SER A 6 -24.66 2.44 0.15
CA SER A 6 -24.50 2.17 1.59
C SER A 6 -23.24 1.34 1.82
N TRP A 7 -22.11 2.00 2.12
CA TRP A 7 -20.84 1.32 2.41
C TRP A 7 -20.85 0.47 3.71
N ILE A 8 -21.85 0.64 4.58
CA ILE A 8 -22.02 -0.19 5.80
C ILE A 8 -22.79 -1.48 5.50
N SER A 9 -23.65 -1.53 4.49
CA SER A 9 -24.41 -2.72 4.13
C SER A 9 -23.59 -3.79 3.41
N HIS A 10 -22.32 -3.53 3.10
CA HIS A 10 -21.40 -4.42 2.39
C HIS A 10 -20.22 -4.83 3.28
N CYS A 11 -20.43 -5.05 4.58
CA CYS A 11 -19.48 -5.81 5.37
C CYS A 11 -19.75 -7.30 5.06
N PRO A 12 -19.00 -7.97 4.15
CA PRO A 12 -19.22 -9.38 3.87
C PRO A 12 -18.71 -10.14 5.08
N ASP A 13 -19.57 -11.03 5.57
CA ASP A 13 -19.28 -12.11 6.49
C ASP A 13 -18.50 -11.74 7.77
N TYR A 14 -19.13 -10.91 8.59
CA TYR A 14 -19.03 -11.07 10.00
C TYR A 14 -19.74 -12.41 10.35
N VAL A 15 -19.00 -13.51 10.32
CA VAL A 15 -19.38 -14.67 11.11
C VAL A 15 -19.30 -14.18 12.55
N ALA A 16 -20.47 -13.86 13.12
CA ALA A 16 -20.58 -13.60 14.53
C ALA A 16 -19.90 -14.78 15.23
N PRO A 17 -18.91 -14.56 16.13
CA PRO A 17 -18.57 -15.59 17.07
C PRO A 17 -19.87 -15.92 17.77
N ASP A 18 -20.19 -17.21 17.87
CA ASP A 18 -21.39 -17.75 18.52
C ASP A 18 -21.76 -16.84 19.68
N MET A 19 -22.99 -16.32 19.63
CA MET A 19 -23.57 -15.59 20.71
C MET A 19 -23.41 -16.48 21.92
N VAL A 20 -22.45 -16.20 22.78
CA VAL A 20 -22.44 -16.71 24.13
C VAL A 20 -23.72 -16.16 24.69
N GLU A 21 -24.73 -17.04 24.82
CA GLU A 21 -25.93 -16.78 25.56
C GLU A 21 -25.48 -16.29 26.94
N PHE A 22 -25.70 -15.01 27.19
CA PHE A 22 -25.67 -14.49 28.53
C PHE A 22 -26.92 -15.09 29.22
N ASP A 23 -26.71 -16.29 29.72
CA ASP A 23 -27.66 -16.88 30.68
C ASP A 23 -27.85 -15.91 31.83
N SER A 24 -29.10 -15.57 31.98
CA SER A 24 -29.79 -15.02 33.12
C SER A 24 -28.91 -14.90 34.37
N PHE A 25 -28.54 -13.69 34.76
CA PHE A 25 -28.29 -13.40 36.16
C PHE A 25 -29.59 -13.57 36.92
N SER A 26 -29.67 -14.66 37.61
CA SER A 26 -30.70 -14.95 38.61
C SER A 26 -30.73 -13.87 39.69
N GLU A 27 -31.91 -13.44 39.96
CA GLU A 27 -32.38 -12.62 41.03
C GLU A 27 -31.56 -12.75 42.33
N LEU A 28 -30.91 -11.69 42.72
CA LEU A 28 -30.66 -11.40 44.11
C LEU A 28 -31.58 -10.23 44.48
N ASN A 29 -32.65 -10.58 45.18
CA ASN A 29 -33.48 -9.65 45.92
C ASN A 29 -32.59 -8.94 46.94
N ASP A 30 -32.35 -7.67 46.77
CA ASP A 30 -32.12 -6.75 47.86
C ASP A 30 -32.96 -5.51 47.63
N GLU A 31 -33.98 -5.37 48.41
CA GLU A 31 -34.76 -4.16 48.59
C GLU A 31 -33.85 -3.10 49.16
N ASP A 32 -33.44 -2.14 48.33
CA ASP A 32 -33.14 -0.81 48.84
C ASP A 32 -33.52 0.26 47.79
N ASN A 33 -34.39 1.14 48.24
CA ASN A 33 -34.96 2.26 47.53
C ASN A 33 -33.90 3.28 47.09
N GLY A 34 -33.66 3.36 45.82
CA GLY A 34 -32.91 4.44 45.17
C GLY A 34 -32.93 4.28 43.67
N GLU A 35 -34.07 4.62 43.02
CA GLU A 35 -34.13 4.78 41.55
C GLU A 35 -33.15 5.84 41.09
N ALA A 36 -31.87 5.51 41.01
CA ALA A 36 -30.97 6.17 40.12
C ALA A 36 -31.29 5.64 38.71
N SER A 37 -32.20 6.30 38.01
CA SER A 37 -32.44 6.11 36.60
C SER A 37 -31.10 6.18 35.89
N LEU A 38 -30.53 5.04 35.52
CA LEU A 38 -29.37 4.94 34.64
C LEU A 38 -29.78 5.50 33.27
N VAL A 39 -29.70 6.83 33.11
CA VAL A 39 -29.92 7.44 31.81
C VAL A 39 -28.86 6.87 30.88
N PRO A 40 -29.23 6.20 29.76
CA PRO A 40 -28.27 5.66 28.82
C PRO A 40 -27.30 6.76 28.40
N VAL A 41 -26.01 6.47 28.46
CA VAL A 41 -24.94 7.43 28.07
C VAL A 41 -25.19 8.02 26.68
N ASP A 42 -25.84 7.26 25.82
CA ASP A 42 -26.27 7.68 24.47
C ASP A 42 -27.19 8.91 24.45
N LEU A 43 -28.00 9.11 25.49
CA LEU A 43 -28.92 10.24 25.57
C LEU A 43 -28.26 11.49 26.20
N ILE A 44 -27.09 11.31 26.83
CA ILE A 44 -26.41 12.39 27.56
C ILE A 44 -25.36 13.08 26.66
N LEU A 45 -24.72 12.34 25.74
CA LEU A 45 -23.67 12.90 24.89
C LEU A 45 -24.26 13.62 23.67
N PRO A 46 -23.95 14.92 23.47
CA PRO A 46 -24.25 15.63 22.25
C PRO A 46 -23.57 14.99 21.03
N ASP A 47 -24.17 15.10 19.84
CA ASP A 47 -23.67 14.48 18.62
C ASP A 47 -22.26 14.93 18.24
N ASP A 48 -21.93 16.19 18.48
CA ASP A 48 -20.61 16.76 18.21
C ASP A 48 -19.50 16.14 19.05
N LEU A 49 -19.78 15.79 20.30
CA LEU A 49 -18.84 15.08 21.15
C LEU A 49 -18.73 13.62 20.76
N LEU A 50 -19.87 12.98 20.44
CA LEU A 50 -19.88 11.60 19.98
C LEU A 50 -19.14 11.43 18.65
N GLU A 51 -19.34 12.32 17.68
CA GLU A 51 -18.57 12.36 16.44
C GLU A 51 -17.06 12.40 16.70
N ARG A 52 -16.63 13.28 17.59
CA ARG A 52 -15.21 13.41 17.94
C ARG A 52 -14.67 12.14 18.59
N ILE A 53 -15.39 11.54 19.52
CA ILE A 53 -14.98 10.29 20.17
C ILE A 53 -14.85 9.19 19.13
N LEU A 54 -15.87 9.02 18.28
CA LEU A 54 -15.87 7.99 17.24
C LEU A 54 -14.75 8.17 16.22
N ALA A 55 -14.39 9.42 15.89
CA ALA A 55 -13.30 9.72 14.96
C ALA A 55 -11.92 9.24 15.45
N TYR A 56 -11.72 9.09 16.76
CA TYR A 56 -10.47 8.56 17.33
C TYR A 56 -10.40 7.03 17.37
N LEU A 57 -11.50 6.33 17.05
CA LEU A 57 -11.50 4.87 17.06
C LEU A 57 -10.72 4.31 15.86
N PRO A 58 -10.11 3.11 16.00
CA PRO A 58 -9.63 2.34 14.86
C PRO A 58 -10.76 2.09 13.86
N ILE A 59 -10.47 2.09 12.57
CA ILE A 59 -11.49 1.97 11.50
C ILE A 59 -12.41 0.76 11.71
N ALA A 60 -11.88 -0.40 12.06
CA ALA A 60 -12.72 -1.57 12.35
C ALA A 60 -13.69 -1.35 13.52
N SER A 61 -13.33 -0.51 14.50
CA SER A 61 -14.20 -0.15 15.61
C SER A 61 -15.24 0.90 15.19
N ILE A 62 -14.93 1.79 14.24
CA ILE A 62 -15.90 2.72 13.66
C ILE A 62 -17.03 1.95 12.96
N PHE A 63 -16.71 0.94 12.16
CA PHE A 63 -17.72 0.08 11.54
C PHE A 63 -18.62 -0.61 12.55
N ARG A 64 -18.03 -1.14 13.64
CA ARG A 64 -18.83 -1.74 14.74
C ARG A 64 -19.70 -0.72 15.44
N ALA A 65 -19.16 0.49 15.68
CA ALA A 65 -19.93 1.59 16.27
C ALA A 65 -21.15 1.93 15.42
N GLY A 66 -21.03 1.94 14.10
CA GLY A 66 -22.16 2.14 13.19
C GLY A 66 -23.25 1.05 13.29
N CYS A 67 -22.94 -0.13 13.85
CA CYS A 67 -23.92 -1.21 14.07
C CYS A 67 -24.64 -1.13 15.43
N VAL A 68 -24.25 -0.23 16.33
CA VAL A 68 -24.78 -0.15 17.70
C VAL A 68 -26.24 0.36 17.70
N CYS A 69 -26.51 1.49 17.03
CA CYS A 69 -27.83 2.05 16.91
C CYS A 69 -27.94 2.98 15.69
N LYS A 70 -29.17 3.36 15.30
CA LYS A 70 -29.43 4.25 14.15
C LYS A 70 -28.72 5.60 14.27
N ARG A 71 -28.70 6.19 15.47
CA ARG A 71 -28.01 7.45 15.74
C ARG A 71 -26.51 7.36 15.44
N TRP A 72 -25.80 6.34 15.92
CA TRP A 72 -24.39 6.15 15.67
C TRP A 72 -24.11 5.86 14.20
N TYR A 73 -25.00 5.09 13.55
CA TYR A 73 -24.92 4.84 12.11
C TYR A 73 -25.01 6.12 11.28
N GLU A 74 -25.96 7.00 11.61
CA GLU A 74 -26.12 8.28 10.92
C GLU A 74 -24.91 9.20 11.15
N ILE A 75 -24.39 9.21 12.38
CA ILE A 75 -23.18 9.98 12.71
C ILE A 75 -22.00 9.55 11.87
N VAL A 76 -21.65 8.25 11.84
CA VAL A 76 -20.45 7.79 11.13
C VAL A 76 -20.57 7.91 9.61
N LYS A 77 -21.78 8.09 9.08
CA LYS A 77 -22.04 8.39 7.67
C LYS A 77 -22.02 9.87 7.31
N SER A 78 -22.07 10.73 8.30
CA SER A 78 -22.20 12.16 8.06
C SER A 78 -20.91 12.74 7.44
N THR A 79 -21.06 13.72 6.56
CA THR A 79 -19.92 14.46 5.99
C THR A 79 -19.10 15.17 7.08
N ARG A 80 -19.76 15.58 8.15
CA ARG A 80 -19.12 16.21 9.30
C ARG A 80 -18.21 15.21 10.06
N PHE A 81 -18.66 13.97 10.24
CA PHE A 81 -17.83 12.92 10.82
C PHE A 81 -16.61 12.62 9.93
N LEU A 82 -16.79 12.49 8.62
CA LEU A 82 -15.69 12.26 7.68
C LEU A 82 -14.67 13.40 7.74
N TRP A 83 -15.13 14.63 7.84
CA TRP A 83 -14.26 15.80 8.04
C TRP A 83 -13.50 15.73 9.38
N ASN A 84 -14.19 15.46 10.50
CA ASN A 84 -13.56 15.28 11.80
C ASN A 84 -12.53 14.14 11.79
N PHE A 85 -12.86 13.01 11.15
CA PHE A 85 -11.98 11.87 10.99
C PHE A 85 -10.72 12.22 10.20
N SER A 86 -10.84 13.03 9.14
CA SER A 86 -9.70 13.49 8.36
C SER A 86 -8.71 14.37 9.14
N GLN A 87 -9.18 15.03 10.21
CA GLN A 87 -8.33 15.85 11.08
C GLN A 87 -7.61 15.05 12.17
N VAL A 88 -8.04 13.82 12.43
CA VAL A 88 -7.38 12.95 13.40
C VAL A 88 -6.07 12.43 12.80
N LEU A 89 -5.09 12.18 13.68
CA LEU A 89 -3.82 11.56 13.30
C LEU A 89 -4.07 10.29 12.47
N SER A 90 -3.28 10.14 11.43
CA SER A 90 -3.37 9.00 10.50
C SER A 90 -3.45 7.67 11.27
N GLN A 91 -4.39 6.84 10.86
CA GLN A 91 -4.47 5.44 11.31
C GLN A 91 -3.20 4.72 10.90
N LYS A 92 -2.75 3.73 11.70
CA LYS A 92 -1.61 2.91 11.28
C LYS A 92 -1.91 2.23 9.96
N PRO A 93 -0.94 2.15 9.04
CA PRO A 93 -1.16 1.53 7.74
C PRO A 93 -1.46 0.04 7.88
N TRP A 94 -2.39 -0.44 7.07
CA TRP A 94 -2.77 -1.84 6.96
C TRP A 94 -2.01 -2.51 5.82
N TYR A 95 -1.87 -3.83 5.90
CA TYR A 95 -1.31 -4.62 4.80
C TYR A 95 -2.35 -5.56 4.25
N PHE A 96 -2.66 -5.43 2.96
CA PHE A 96 -3.52 -6.35 2.24
C PHE A 96 -2.70 -7.49 1.66
N MET A 97 -3.13 -8.72 1.87
CA MET A 97 -2.53 -9.94 1.33
C MET A 97 -3.56 -10.64 0.45
N PHE A 98 -3.22 -10.88 -0.81
CA PHE A 98 -3.99 -11.74 -1.67
C PHE A 98 -3.88 -13.19 -1.20
N THR A 99 -4.98 -13.94 -1.27
CA THR A 99 -5.05 -15.33 -0.80
C THR A 99 -5.27 -16.33 -1.93
N SER A 100 -5.51 -15.83 -3.13
CA SER A 100 -5.69 -16.62 -4.35
C SER A 100 -5.14 -15.84 -5.53
N SER A 101 -4.64 -16.56 -6.54
CA SER A 101 -4.31 -15.98 -7.84
C SER A 101 -5.52 -15.86 -8.77
N GLU A 102 -6.62 -16.54 -8.44
CA GLU A 102 -7.81 -16.65 -9.28
C GLU A 102 -8.98 -15.80 -8.79
N GLU A 103 -8.95 -15.38 -7.51
CA GLU A 103 -10.04 -14.63 -6.90
C GLU A 103 -9.51 -13.32 -6.28
N PRO A 104 -10.22 -12.20 -6.40
CA PRO A 104 -9.82 -10.89 -5.85
C PRO A 104 -10.04 -10.81 -4.34
N VAL A 105 -10.02 -11.93 -3.66
CA VAL A 105 -10.25 -12.04 -2.22
C VAL A 105 -8.91 -12.01 -1.49
N GLY A 106 -8.88 -11.26 -0.40
CA GLY A 106 -7.71 -11.19 0.45
C GLY A 106 -8.04 -10.78 1.86
N TYR A 107 -7.02 -10.66 2.66
CA TYR A 107 -7.12 -10.23 4.03
C TYR A 107 -6.27 -8.99 4.28
N ALA A 108 -6.82 -8.03 4.98
CA ALA A 108 -6.12 -6.85 5.44
C ALA A 108 -5.73 -7.00 6.93
N TYR A 109 -4.46 -6.82 7.23
CA TYR A 109 -3.93 -6.85 8.58
C TYR A 109 -3.96 -5.47 9.22
N ASP A 110 -4.67 -5.34 10.33
CA ASP A 110 -4.66 -4.17 11.20
C ASP A 110 -3.59 -4.33 12.29
N PRO A 111 -2.49 -3.55 12.25
CA PRO A 111 -1.41 -3.66 13.23
C PRO A 111 -1.77 -3.08 14.60
N SER A 112 -2.81 -2.24 14.70
CA SER A 112 -3.29 -1.65 15.96
C SER A 112 -4.06 -2.67 16.79
N LEU A 113 -4.99 -3.36 16.17
CA LEU A 113 -5.78 -4.40 16.79
C LEU A 113 -5.15 -5.79 16.66
N ARG A 114 -4.08 -5.93 15.88
CA ARG A 114 -3.40 -7.20 15.55
C ARG A 114 -4.38 -8.26 15.00
N LYS A 115 -5.27 -7.83 14.11
CA LYS A 115 -6.32 -8.68 13.55
C LYS A 115 -6.29 -8.63 12.03
N TRP A 116 -6.74 -9.72 11.41
CA TRP A 116 -7.00 -9.82 9.99
C TRP A 116 -8.48 -9.63 9.71
N TYR A 117 -8.79 -8.93 8.63
CA TYR A 117 -10.15 -8.71 8.14
C TYR A 117 -10.23 -9.16 6.70
N GLY A 118 -11.25 -9.94 6.35
CA GLY A 118 -11.56 -10.24 4.96
C GLY A 118 -11.94 -8.95 4.23
N VAL A 119 -11.28 -8.67 3.12
CA VAL A 119 -11.55 -7.50 2.28
C VAL A 119 -11.61 -7.96 0.84
N GLU A 120 -12.70 -7.63 0.17
CA GLU A 120 -12.91 -7.86 -1.23
C GLU A 120 -12.63 -6.57 -2.00
N LEU A 121 -11.87 -6.67 -3.09
CA LEU A 121 -11.55 -5.54 -3.97
C LEU A 121 -12.40 -5.66 -5.25
N PRO A 122 -13.45 -4.84 -5.41
CA PRO A 122 -14.43 -5.01 -6.48
C PRO A 122 -13.91 -4.65 -7.86
N CYS A 123 -12.79 -3.94 -7.94
CA CYS A 123 -12.24 -3.44 -9.21
C CYS A 123 -11.24 -4.39 -9.88
N ILE A 124 -10.81 -5.47 -9.22
CA ILE A 124 -9.80 -6.38 -9.74
C ILE A 124 -10.33 -7.81 -9.74
N GLN A 125 -9.93 -8.60 -10.73
CA GLN A 125 -10.39 -9.98 -10.90
C GLN A 125 -9.31 -11.01 -10.58
N THR A 126 -8.04 -10.60 -10.58
CA THR A 126 -6.88 -11.48 -10.36
C THR A 126 -5.94 -10.84 -9.34
N SER A 127 -4.87 -11.52 -8.97
CA SER A 127 -3.80 -10.97 -8.11
C SER A 127 -2.56 -10.49 -8.88
N ASN A 128 -2.60 -10.50 -10.22
CA ASN A 128 -1.47 -10.16 -11.08
C ASN A 128 -1.48 -8.67 -11.48
N TRP A 129 -1.17 -7.79 -10.52
CA TRP A 129 -1.22 -6.34 -10.70
C TRP A 129 0.07 -5.65 -10.29
N PHE A 130 0.46 -4.60 -11.03
CA PHE A 130 1.30 -3.56 -10.48
C PHE A 130 0.46 -2.72 -9.51
N ILE A 131 1.01 -2.42 -8.34
CA ILE A 131 0.25 -1.79 -7.27
C ILE A 131 1.05 -0.63 -6.70
N ALA A 132 0.39 0.51 -6.55
CA ALA A 132 0.93 1.67 -5.85
C ALA A 132 -0.13 2.24 -4.91
N SER A 133 0.27 2.73 -3.75
CA SER A 133 -0.64 3.30 -2.76
C SER A 133 -0.16 4.65 -2.24
N SER A 134 -1.11 5.53 -1.95
CA SER A 134 -0.86 6.83 -1.31
C SER A 134 -2.12 7.32 -0.63
N CYS A 135 -2.00 7.72 0.63
CA CYS A 135 -3.05 8.41 1.39
C CYS A 135 -4.45 7.77 1.26
N GLY A 136 -4.54 6.44 1.40
CA GLY A 136 -5.81 5.69 1.36
C GLY A 136 -6.29 5.28 -0.03
N LEU A 137 -5.73 5.82 -1.09
CA LEU A 137 -5.97 5.37 -2.46
C LEU A 137 -4.93 4.36 -2.89
N VAL A 138 -5.38 3.35 -3.63
CA VAL A 138 -4.55 2.31 -4.23
C VAL A 138 -4.83 2.28 -5.73
N CYS A 139 -3.75 2.34 -6.50
CA CYS A 139 -3.81 2.21 -7.95
C CYS A 139 -3.35 0.81 -8.36
N PHE A 140 -4.13 0.19 -9.24
CA PHE A 140 -3.86 -1.11 -9.82
C PHE A 140 -3.70 -0.96 -11.33
N MET A 141 -2.63 -1.50 -11.88
CA MET A 141 -2.42 -1.63 -13.33
C MET A 141 -2.24 -3.10 -13.66
N ASP A 142 -3.05 -3.62 -14.57
CA ASP A 142 -2.95 -5.02 -14.99
C ASP A 142 -1.55 -5.33 -15.54
N ASN A 143 -0.97 -6.42 -15.08
CA ASN A 143 0.40 -6.80 -15.45
C ASN A 143 0.48 -7.40 -16.87
N ASP A 144 -0.58 -8.02 -17.33
CA ASP A 144 -0.60 -8.70 -18.62
C ASP A 144 -0.87 -7.72 -19.76
N SER A 145 -2.00 -7.01 -19.73
CA SER A 145 -2.38 -6.05 -20.76
C SER A 145 -1.71 -4.68 -20.57
N ARG A 146 -1.41 -4.29 -19.31
CA ARG A 146 -0.91 -2.96 -18.91
C ARG A 146 -1.76 -1.79 -19.42
N SER A 147 -3.02 -2.09 -19.77
CA SER A 147 -4.00 -1.14 -20.27
C SER A 147 -5.13 -0.88 -19.27
N GLU A 148 -5.47 -1.87 -18.45
CA GLU A 148 -6.47 -1.70 -17.41
C GLU A 148 -5.87 -1.03 -16.19
N LEU A 149 -6.48 0.09 -15.81
CA LEU A 149 -6.06 0.91 -14.69
C LEU A 149 -7.24 1.22 -13.79
N TYR A 150 -7.08 0.96 -12.50
CA TYR A 150 -8.09 1.28 -11.49
C TYR A 150 -7.46 2.02 -10.32
N VAL A 151 -8.15 3.05 -9.84
CA VAL A 151 -7.85 3.67 -8.54
C VAL A 151 -8.99 3.36 -7.61
N CYS A 152 -8.72 2.81 -6.44
CA CYS A 152 -9.75 2.47 -5.47
C CYS A 152 -9.36 2.85 -4.05
N ASN A 153 -10.36 2.96 -3.20
CA ASN A 153 -10.20 2.99 -1.75
C ASN A 153 -10.62 1.61 -1.21
N PRO A 154 -9.70 0.79 -0.68
CA PRO A 154 -10.02 -0.57 -0.21
C PRO A 154 -11.03 -0.61 0.94
N ILE A 155 -11.14 0.47 1.72
CA ILE A 155 -12.04 0.54 2.87
C ILE A 155 -13.47 0.86 2.44
N THR A 156 -13.65 1.89 1.59
CA THR A 156 -14.98 2.31 1.12
C THR A 156 -15.46 1.52 -0.08
N LYS A 157 -14.57 0.74 -0.71
CA LYS A 157 -14.81 -0.02 -1.95
C LYS A 157 -15.17 0.87 -3.16
N CYS A 158 -15.04 2.18 -3.04
CA CYS A 158 -15.19 3.10 -4.16
C CYS A 158 -14.01 2.94 -5.11
N TYR A 159 -14.30 2.85 -6.41
CA TYR A 159 -13.24 2.75 -7.43
C TYR A 159 -13.60 3.53 -8.69
N LYS A 160 -12.56 3.88 -9.44
CA LYS A 160 -12.63 4.54 -10.73
C LYS A 160 -11.67 3.86 -11.71
N SER A 161 -12.19 3.53 -12.90
CA SER A 161 -11.34 3.13 -14.02
C SER A 161 -10.72 4.38 -14.65
N LEU A 162 -9.45 4.31 -14.99
CA LEU A 162 -8.75 5.36 -15.73
C LEU A 162 -8.58 4.95 -17.19
N ASP A 163 -8.62 5.93 -18.08
CA ASP A 163 -8.32 5.72 -19.48
C ASP A 163 -6.88 5.24 -19.67
N GLU A 164 -6.63 4.52 -20.76
CA GLU A 164 -5.30 4.05 -21.10
C GLU A 164 -4.32 5.23 -21.28
N PRO A 165 -3.10 5.16 -20.70
CA PRO A 165 -2.11 6.20 -20.88
C PRO A 165 -1.68 6.31 -22.36
N PRO A 166 -1.40 7.53 -22.87
CA PRO A 166 -0.98 7.72 -24.23
C PRO A 166 0.35 7.00 -24.52
N GLY A 167 0.57 6.66 -25.77
CA GLY A 167 1.83 6.09 -26.24
C GLY A 167 1.76 4.58 -26.53
N LEU A 168 2.89 3.92 -26.51
CA LEU A 168 3.01 2.50 -26.89
C LEU A 168 2.17 1.61 -25.96
N LYS A 169 1.22 0.88 -26.55
CA LYS A 169 0.36 -0.08 -25.83
C LYS A 169 1.19 -1.15 -25.11
N PHE A 170 2.30 -1.56 -25.69
CA PHE A 170 3.15 -2.62 -25.14
C PHE A 170 4.50 -2.05 -24.76
N SER A 171 4.81 -2.05 -23.48
CA SER A 171 6.13 -1.83 -22.91
C SER A 171 6.67 -3.17 -22.42
N ASP A 172 7.99 -3.33 -22.46
CA ASP A 172 8.62 -4.53 -21.91
C ASP A 172 8.65 -4.48 -20.39
N TYR A 173 8.83 -3.28 -19.85
CA TYR A 173 8.83 -3.01 -18.41
C TYR A 173 7.99 -1.78 -18.10
N SER A 174 7.32 -1.82 -16.96
CA SER A 174 6.53 -0.69 -16.47
C SER A 174 6.68 -0.55 -14.96
N ALA A 175 6.64 0.68 -14.47
CA ALA A 175 6.56 0.98 -13.05
C ALA A 175 5.40 1.94 -12.78
N LEU A 176 4.77 1.80 -11.63
CA LEU A 176 3.56 2.51 -11.23
C LEU A 176 3.80 3.28 -9.94
N ALA A 177 3.39 4.54 -9.90
CA ALA A 177 3.36 5.34 -8.68
C ALA A 177 2.08 6.17 -8.58
N ILE A 178 1.63 6.45 -7.38
CA ILE A 178 0.50 7.35 -7.09
C ILE A 178 0.90 8.35 -6.03
N SER A 179 0.42 9.58 -6.16
CA SER A 179 0.56 10.63 -5.15
C SER A 179 -0.77 11.33 -4.95
N VAL A 180 -1.12 11.60 -3.70
CA VAL A 180 -2.37 12.26 -3.31
C VAL A 180 -2.05 13.60 -2.64
N ASN A 181 -2.66 14.66 -3.12
CA ASN A 181 -2.61 15.96 -2.45
C ASN A 181 -3.68 16.00 -1.35
N LYS A 182 -3.26 15.92 -0.09
CA LYS A 182 -4.15 15.90 1.07
C LYS A 182 -5.04 17.14 1.22
N LYS A 183 -4.64 18.29 0.64
CA LYS A 183 -5.41 19.55 0.74
C LYS A 183 -6.54 19.61 -0.27
N THR A 184 -6.31 19.13 -1.49
CA THR A 184 -7.28 19.19 -2.59
C THR A 184 -8.01 17.88 -2.81
N CYS A 185 -7.57 16.81 -2.14
CA CYS A 185 -8.01 15.42 -2.38
C CYS A 185 -7.80 14.94 -3.84
N CYS A 186 -7.12 15.72 -4.67
CA CYS A 186 -6.74 15.31 -6.01
C CYS A 186 -5.54 14.34 -5.95
N TYR A 187 -5.49 13.43 -6.90
CA TYR A 187 -4.39 12.49 -7.03
C TYR A 187 -3.76 12.56 -8.42
N SER A 188 -2.52 12.12 -8.50
CA SER A 188 -1.83 11.88 -9.76
C SER A 188 -1.31 10.45 -9.82
N VAL A 189 -1.50 9.79 -10.96
CA VAL A 189 -0.94 8.47 -11.24
C VAL A 189 0.19 8.64 -12.24
N THR A 190 1.34 8.07 -11.93
CA THR A 190 2.52 8.13 -12.81
C THR A 190 2.87 6.72 -13.27
N ILE A 191 3.03 6.57 -14.59
CA ILE A 191 3.47 5.33 -15.20
C ILE A 191 4.77 5.59 -15.97
N ILE A 192 5.78 4.80 -15.67
CA ILE A 192 7.03 4.77 -16.42
C ILE A 192 6.97 3.56 -17.34
N LYS A 193 7.07 3.78 -18.63
CA LYS A 193 7.13 2.70 -19.64
C LYS A 193 8.52 2.62 -20.22
N SER A 194 9.09 1.42 -20.28
CA SER A 194 10.39 1.16 -20.92
C SER A 194 10.25 0.07 -21.97
N LYS A 195 10.75 0.34 -23.17
CA LYS A 195 10.69 -0.58 -24.31
C LYS A 195 12.04 -0.63 -25.01
N GLN A 196 12.46 -1.84 -25.37
CA GLN A 196 13.68 -2.02 -26.13
C GLN A 196 13.55 -1.42 -27.55
N VAL A 197 14.56 -0.69 -27.98
CA VAL A 197 14.62 -0.16 -29.36
C VAL A 197 14.84 -1.34 -30.32
N PRO A 198 13.98 -1.52 -31.34
CA PRO A 198 14.13 -2.61 -32.30
C PRO A 198 15.52 -2.63 -32.95
N GLY A 199 16.17 -3.79 -32.90
CA GLY A 199 17.52 -3.99 -33.46
C GLY A 199 18.68 -3.48 -32.62
N ASN A 200 18.42 -2.88 -31.45
CA ASN A 200 19.49 -2.43 -30.56
C ASN A 200 19.24 -2.87 -29.11
N PHE A 201 19.94 -3.91 -28.64
CA PHE A 201 19.80 -4.48 -27.30
C PHE A 201 20.28 -3.55 -26.17
N PHE A 202 21.06 -2.52 -26.49
CA PHE A 202 21.60 -1.58 -25.50
C PHE A 202 20.79 -0.29 -25.39
N GLN A 203 19.84 -0.05 -26.28
CA GLN A 203 19.00 1.15 -26.26
C GLN A 203 17.56 0.84 -25.86
N TRP A 204 17.02 1.67 -24.98
CA TRP A 204 15.70 1.51 -24.41
C TRP A 204 14.97 2.84 -24.43
N ASP A 205 13.83 2.89 -25.11
CA ASP A 205 12.91 4.02 -25.02
C ASP A 205 12.29 4.03 -23.61
N LEU A 206 12.32 5.17 -22.95
CA LEU A 206 11.70 5.40 -21.66
C LEU A 206 10.78 6.60 -21.74
N ALA A 207 9.53 6.41 -21.33
CA ALA A 207 8.52 7.47 -21.28
C ALA A 207 7.90 7.55 -19.88
N ILE A 208 7.66 8.78 -19.41
CA ILE A 208 6.93 9.06 -18.18
C ILE A 208 5.57 9.62 -18.55
N HIS A 209 4.49 8.98 -18.12
CA HIS A 209 3.11 9.41 -18.30
C HIS A 209 2.52 9.77 -16.94
N ILE A 210 1.82 10.90 -16.85
CA ILE A 210 1.21 11.38 -15.62
C ILE A 210 -0.26 11.68 -15.87
N TYR A 211 -1.14 11.03 -15.08
CA TYR A 211 -2.56 11.36 -15.00
C TYR A 211 -2.80 12.36 -13.88
N ASP A 212 -3.55 13.41 -14.17
CA ASP A 212 -3.98 14.42 -13.19
C ASP A 212 -5.50 14.27 -12.98
N SER A 213 -5.92 13.85 -11.79
CA SER A 213 -7.35 13.64 -11.50
C SER A 213 -8.15 14.93 -11.47
N GLY A 214 -7.54 16.08 -11.17
CA GLY A 214 -8.20 17.39 -11.20
C GLY A 214 -8.50 17.87 -12.61
N LYS A 215 -7.70 17.43 -13.60
CA LYS A 215 -7.88 17.77 -15.03
C LYS A 215 -8.49 16.61 -15.82
N MET A 216 -8.52 15.41 -15.23
CA MET A 216 -8.95 14.16 -15.87
C MET A 216 -8.24 13.90 -17.21
N MET A 217 -6.93 14.12 -17.26
CA MET A 217 -6.15 13.95 -18.48
C MET A 217 -4.75 13.42 -18.22
N TRP A 218 -4.22 12.71 -19.22
CA TRP A 218 -2.84 12.27 -19.28
C TRP A 218 -1.95 13.32 -19.94
N VAL A 219 -0.74 13.44 -19.42
CA VAL A 219 0.38 14.18 -20.05
C VAL A 219 1.61 13.29 -20.11
N THR A 220 2.45 13.49 -21.13
CA THR A 220 3.74 12.79 -21.27
C THR A 220 4.86 13.84 -21.19
N PRO A 221 5.32 14.19 -19.99
CA PRO A 221 6.30 15.27 -19.83
C PRO A 221 7.71 14.88 -20.29
N LEU A 222 8.00 13.59 -20.42
CA LEU A 222 9.32 13.12 -20.78
C LEU A 222 9.26 11.87 -21.67
N THR A 223 10.10 11.87 -22.71
CA THR A 223 10.48 10.69 -23.48
C THR A 223 11.98 10.78 -23.77
N GLU A 224 12.73 9.73 -23.44
CA GLU A 224 14.19 9.69 -23.58
C GLU A 224 14.66 8.27 -23.95
N VAL A 225 15.78 8.16 -24.66
CA VAL A 225 16.43 6.88 -24.95
C VAL A 225 17.58 6.67 -23.98
N LEU A 226 17.48 5.61 -23.18
CA LEU A 226 18.55 5.17 -22.30
C LEU A 226 19.50 4.21 -23.03
N THR A 227 20.80 4.41 -22.88
CA THR A 227 21.83 3.51 -23.43
C THR A 227 22.51 2.75 -22.30
N GLY A 228 22.49 1.41 -22.39
CA GLY A 228 23.07 0.53 -21.37
C GLY A 228 22.19 0.33 -20.13
N TRP A 229 21.01 0.95 -20.09
CA TRP A 229 20.07 0.87 -18.99
C TRP A 229 18.64 0.71 -19.51
N ARG A 230 17.80 -0.03 -18.76
CA ARG A 230 16.36 -0.13 -18.97
C ARG A 230 15.59 0.29 -17.73
N GLY A 231 14.34 0.69 -17.88
CA GLY A 231 13.44 0.90 -16.74
C GLY A 231 13.18 -0.40 -15.98
N GLY A 232 12.96 -0.28 -14.69
CA GLY A 232 12.50 -1.35 -13.81
C GLY A 232 10.99 -1.34 -13.61
N ASP A 233 10.56 -2.08 -12.60
CA ASP A 233 9.18 -2.27 -12.17
C ASP A 233 8.84 -1.54 -10.85
N GLU A 234 9.83 -0.87 -10.26
CA GLU A 234 9.68 -0.17 -8.98
C GLU A 234 9.75 1.33 -9.14
N SER A 235 8.74 2.03 -8.62
CA SER A 235 8.73 3.49 -8.54
C SER A 235 7.93 3.99 -7.35
N VAL A 236 8.24 5.19 -6.88
CA VAL A 236 7.55 5.87 -5.78
C VAL A 236 7.68 7.38 -5.92
N ILE A 237 6.73 8.12 -5.39
CA ILE A 237 6.77 9.59 -5.33
C ILE A 237 6.96 10.00 -3.86
N CYS A 238 7.99 10.81 -3.58
CA CYS A 238 8.25 11.42 -2.28
C CYS A 238 8.46 12.92 -2.50
N ASP A 239 7.74 13.76 -1.76
CA ASP A 239 7.83 15.23 -1.81
C ASP A 239 7.86 15.81 -3.25
N GLY A 240 6.96 15.31 -4.10
CA GLY A 240 6.84 15.75 -5.50
C GLY A 240 7.98 15.30 -6.43
N VAL A 241 8.87 14.44 -5.95
CA VAL A 241 9.93 13.82 -6.76
C VAL A 241 9.59 12.37 -7.02
N LEU A 242 9.59 11.97 -8.29
CA LEU A 242 9.45 10.58 -8.71
C LEU A 242 10.83 9.92 -8.65
N TYR A 243 10.89 8.78 -7.99
CA TYR A 243 12.04 7.88 -7.92
C TYR A 243 11.69 6.56 -8.58
N PHE A 244 12.58 6.03 -9.41
CA PHE A 244 12.36 4.72 -10.02
C PHE A 244 13.68 3.99 -10.25
N LEU A 245 13.61 2.66 -10.15
CA LEU A 245 14.77 1.80 -10.39
C LEU A 245 15.01 1.61 -11.89
N ILE A 246 16.28 1.55 -12.26
CA ILE A 246 16.76 1.12 -13.57
C ILE A 246 17.73 -0.04 -13.43
N TYR A 247 17.81 -0.84 -14.46
CA TYR A 247 18.63 -2.05 -14.49
C TYR A 247 19.63 -1.99 -15.65
N SER A 248 20.88 -2.38 -15.40
CA SER A 248 21.89 -2.47 -16.44
C SER A 248 21.57 -3.55 -17.48
N THR A 249 21.71 -3.26 -18.75
CA THR A 249 21.41 -4.18 -19.87
C THR A 249 22.63 -4.89 -20.41
N GLY A 250 23.82 -4.65 -19.88
CA GLY A 250 25.05 -5.35 -20.25
C GLY A 250 26.31 -4.66 -19.77
N GLY A 251 27.32 -5.42 -19.40
CA GLY A 251 28.70 -4.98 -19.20
C GLY A 251 29.05 -4.36 -17.85
N GLY A 252 28.11 -4.14 -16.96
CA GLY A 252 28.39 -3.72 -15.58
C GLY A 252 28.88 -4.89 -14.73
N GLY A 253 29.89 -4.66 -13.90
CA GLY A 253 30.27 -5.63 -12.85
C GLY A 253 29.11 -5.88 -11.87
N PRO A 254 29.23 -6.86 -10.97
CA PRO A 254 28.14 -7.25 -10.05
C PRO A 254 27.64 -6.10 -9.17
N ASP A 255 28.44 -5.06 -8.95
CA ASP A 255 28.13 -3.93 -8.08
C ASP A 255 27.26 -2.85 -8.76
N ASN A 256 27.09 -2.89 -10.09
CA ASN A 256 26.39 -1.84 -10.88
C ASN A 256 25.19 -2.38 -11.66
N ARG A 257 24.50 -3.39 -11.11
CA ARG A 257 23.31 -3.96 -11.81
C ARG A 257 22.09 -3.08 -11.72
N HIS A 258 21.97 -2.27 -10.67
CA HIS A 258 20.81 -1.43 -10.36
C HIS A 258 21.24 0.01 -10.15
N GLY A 259 20.35 0.92 -10.51
CA GLY A 259 20.48 2.34 -10.22
C GLY A 259 19.13 2.96 -9.92
N LEU A 260 19.16 4.13 -9.31
CA LEU A 260 17.98 4.93 -9.05
C LEU A 260 18.04 6.20 -9.90
N ILE A 261 16.94 6.53 -10.53
CA ILE A 261 16.74 7.81 -11.26
C ILE A 261 15.72 8.64 -10.49
N THR A 262 15.93 9.97 -10.54
CA THR A 262 14.99 10.95 -9.97
C THR A 262 14.43 11.85 -11.05
N TYR A 263 13.13 12.18 -10.94
CA TYR A 263 12.45 13.11 -11.82
C TYR A 263 11.53 14.03 -11.00
N ASN A 264 11.73 15.35 -11.11
CA ASN A 264 10.91 16.32 -10.37
C ASN A 264 9.61 16.58 -11.15
N LEU A 265 8.48 16.25 -10.55
CA LEU A 265 7.14 16.38 -11.16
C LEU A 265 6.68 17.84 -11.30
N SER A 266 7.25 18.75 -10.51
CA SER A 266 6.88 20.18 -10.54
C SER A 266 7.66 20.98 -11.58
N SER A 267 8.81 20.51 -12.05
CA SER A 267 9.63 21.22 -13.02
C SER A 267 9.13 20.96 -14.44
N ARG A 268 8.54 21.98 -15.07
CA ARG A 268 8.08 21.94 -16.47
C ARG A 268 9.19 21.87 -17.51
N SER A 269 10.45 21.96 -17.13
CA SER A 269 11.59 22.03 -18.02
C SER A 269 12.75 21.17 -17.51
N SER A 270 12.67 19.89 -17.70
CA SER A 270 13.83 19.02 -17.63
C SER A 270 14.30 18.67 -19.06
N HIS A 271 14.84 19.65 -19.78
CA HIS A 271 15.67 19.38 -20.96
C HIS A 271 17.06 18.90 -20.50
N GLY A 272 17.11 17.85 -19.74
CA GLY A 272 18.35 17.26 -19.24
C GLY A 272 18.26 15.75 -19.23
N LEU A 273 19.32 15.11 -19.67
CA LEU A 273 19.43 13.65 -19.64
C LEU A 273 19.11 13.12 -18.25
N LEU A 274 18.09 12.26 -18.12
CA LEU A 274 17.70 11.59 -16.87
C LEU A 274 18.89 10.94 -16.15
N ILE A 275 19.84 10.43 -16.92
CA ILE A 275 21.06 9.81 -16.42
C ILE A 275 21.91 10.75 -15.53
N ARG A 276 21.75 12.07 -15.64
CA ARG A 276 22.42 13.03 -14.73
C ARG A 276 21.88 12.99 -13.30
N SER A 277 20.68 12.44 -13.13
CA SER A 277 20.05 12.24 -11.81
C SER A 277 20.29 10.84 -11.24
N PHE A 278 21.22 10.08 -11.80
CA PHE A 278 21.57 8.74 -11.36
C PHE A 278 22.14 8.72 -9.93
N ILE A 279 21.63 7.82 -9.13
CA ILE A 279 22.08 7.53 -7.78
C ILE A 279 22.37 6.02 -7.71
N PRO A 280 23.59 5.60 -7.33
CA PRO A 280 23.89 4.18 -7.16
C PRO A 280 23.05 3.59 -6.01
N VAL A 281 22.73 2.30 -6.09
CA VAL A 281 22.11 1.57 -4.98
C VAL A 281 23.12 1.31 -3.87
N PRO A 282 22.66 1.09 -2.61
CA PRO A 282 23.57 1.04 -1.45
C PRO A 282 24.55 -0.14 -1.45
N CYS A 283 24.22 -1.22 -2.13
CA CYS A 283 25.07 -2.41 -2.24
C CYS A 283 24.61 -3.28 -3.41
N SER A 284 25.26 -4.42 -3.65
CA SER A 284 24.79 -5.42 -4.61
C SER A 284 23.48 -6.02 -4.11
N LEU A 285 22.39 -5.68 -4.79
CA LEU A 285 21.02 -6.12 -4.47
C LEU A 285 20.60 -7.27 -5.39
N THR A 286 19.87 -8.24 -4.85
CA THR A 286 19.12 -9.24 -5.63
C THR A 286 17.82 -8.64 -6.14
N CYS A 287 17.14 -7.86 -5.28
CA CYS A 287 15.93 -7.09 -5.59
C CYS A 287 15.89 -5.83 -4.71
N GLY A 288 15.18 -4.82 -5.14
CA GLY A 288 14.93 -3.60 -4.37
C GLY A 288 13.47 -3.20 -4.47
N ARG A 289 12.88 -2.75 -3.36
CA ARG A 289 11.53 -2.22 -3.27
C ARG A 289 11.58 -0.79 -2.73
N LEU A 290 10.94 0.12 -3.44
CA LEU A 290 10.90 1.54 -3.07
C LEU A 290 9.60 1.86 -2.32
N MET A 291 9.69 2.70 -1.29
CA MET A 291 8.52 3.13 -0.54
C MET A 291 8.68 4.56 0.00
N ASN A 292 7.57 5.24 0.14
CA ASN A 292 7.47 6.56 0.76
C ASN A 292 7.12 6.40 2.24
N LEU A 293 8.04 6.74 3.13
CA LEU A 293 7.81 6.81 4.57
C LEU A 293 7.88 8.27 5.03
N LYS A 294 6.71 8.93 5.16
CA LYS A 294 6.62 10.35 5.57
C LYS A 294 7.45 11.28 4.69
N GLU A 295 7.25 11.18 3.38
CA GLU A 295 7.97 11.94 2.35
C GLU A 295 9.48 11.66 2.28
N LYS A 296 9.94 10.56 2.87
CA LYS A 296 11.31 10.08 2.77
C LYS A 296 11.34 8.82 1.89
N LEU A 297 12.30 8.78 0.98
CA LEU A 297 12.54 7.59 0.19
C LEU A 297 13.25 6.53 1.01
N VAL A 298 12.61 5.38 1.12
CA VAL A 298 13.18 4.19 1.75
C VAL A 298 13.23 3.05 0.75
N MET A 299 14.33 2.32 0.78
CA MET A 299 14.54 1.10 -0.01
C MET A 299 14.64 -0.10 0.93
N VAL A 300 13.88 -1.14 0.64
CA VAL A 300 14.05 -2.48 1.22
C VAL A 300 14.67 -3.37 0.16
N GLY A 301 15.81 -3.96 0.43
CA GLY A 301 16.54 -4.72 -0.57
C GLY A 301 17.09 -6.05 -0.07
N GLY A 302 17.06 -7.04 -0.93
CA GLY A 302 17.73 -8.32 -0.73
C GLY A 302 19.23 -8.16 -0.98
N ILE A 303 20.04 -8.46 0.01
CA ILE A 303 21.53 -8.37 -0.07
C ILE A 303 22.03 -9.68 -0.65
N GLY A 304 22.66 -9.63 -1.83
CA GLY A 304 23.24 -10.79 -2.48
C GLY A 304 24.49 -11.35 -1.77
N LYS A 305 24.79 -12.63 -1.96
CA LYS A 305 26.05 -13.23 -1.53
C LYS A 305 27.20 -12.73 -2.42
N PRO A 306 28.41 -12.50 -1.90
CA PRO A 306 29.53 -12.01 -2.70
C PRO A 306 29.92 -12.90 -3.87
N ASP A 307 29.86 -14.22 -3.67
CA ASP A 307 30.17 -15.25 -4.66
C ASP A 307 28.96 -15.62 -5.56
N ARG A 308 27.74 -15.34 -5.07
CA ARG A 308 26.48 -15.62 -5.77
C ARG A 308 25.49 -14.47 -5.55
N PRO A 309 25.62 -13.37 -6.31
CA PRO A 309 24.84 -12.17 -6.08
C PRO A 309 23.32 -12.37 -6.31
N ASP A 310 22.92 -13.47 -6.95
CA ASP A 310 21.50 -13.82 -7.16
C ASP A 310 20.86 -14.51 -5.94
N ILE A 311 21.66 -14.91 -4.94
CA ILE A 311 21.18 -15.57 -3.72
C ILE A 311 21.18 -14.56 -2.57
N ILE A 312 20.02 -14.38 -1.93
CA ILE A 312 19.86 -13.49 -0.78
C ILE A 312 20.59 -14.08 0.44
N LYS A 313 21.41 -13.26 1.09
CA LYS A 313 22.02 -13.57 2.39
C LYS A 313 21.39 -12.78 3.55
N GLY A 314 20.52 -11.82 3.24
CA GLY A 314 19.86 -10.97 4.23
C GLY A 314 19.04 -9.89 3.56
N ILE A 315 18.24 -9.17 4.35
CA ILE A 315 17.44 -8.05 3.90
C ILE A 315 17.87 -6.81 4.66
N GLY A 316 18.16 -5.74 3.93
CA GLY A 316 18.52 -4.44 4.48
C GLY A 316 17.43 -3.39 4.18
N ILE A 317 17.44 -2.32 4.97
CA ILE A 317 16.55 -1.17 4.84
C ILE A 317 17.42 0.08 4.88
N TRP A 318 17.30 0.93 3.85
CA TRP A 318 18.07 2.16 3.71
C TRP A 318 17.14 3.34 3.45
N GLU A 319 17.47 4.49 4.02
CA GLU A 319 16.86 5.80 3.72
C GLU A 319 17.80 6.60 2.83
N LEU A 320 17.26 7.27 1.83
CA LEU A 320 18.03 8.17 0.98
C LEU A 320 18.11 9.57 1.60
N ASN A 321 19.30 10.03 1.90
CA ASN A 321 19.58 11.38 2.38
C ASN A 321 20.40 12.14 1.31
N GLY A 322 19.76 13.02 0.56
CA GLY A 322 20.36 13.68 -0.59
C GLY A 322 20.69 12.67 -1.69
N LYS A 323 21.96 12.28 -1.85
CA LYS A 323 22.41 11.26 -2.81
C LYS A 323 23.06 10.05 -2.13
N GLU A 324 23.06 9.99 -0.80
CA GLU A 324 23.69 8.94 -0.04
C GLU A 324 22.66 8.08 0.68
N TRP A 325 22.88 6.76 0.64
CA TRP A 325 22.06 5.80 1.35
C TRP A 325 22.56 5.60 2.77
N GLN A 326 21.66 5.76 3.73
CA GLN A 326 21.92 5.45 5.13
C GLN A 326 21.18 4.17 5.51
N GLU A 327 21.90 3.15 5.97
CA GLU A 327 21.28 1.93 6.49
C GLU A 327 20.57 2.25 7.81
N ILE A 328 19.23 2.05 7.84
CA ILE A 328 18.41 2.29 9.03
C ILE A 328 18.15 1.01 9.81
N ALA A 329 18.15 -0.15 9.14
CA ALA A 329 18.01 -1.44 9.77
C ALA A 329 18.48 -2.56 8.85
N ARG A 330 18.82 -3.68 9.47
CA ARG A 330 19.07 -4.96 8.79
C ARG A 330 18.27 -6.03 9.51
N MET A 331 17.63 -6.91 8.74
CA MET A 331 16.84 -7.99 9.30
C MET A 331 17.73 -8.92 10.12
N PRO A 332 17.44 -9.13 11.41
CA PRO A 332 18.19 -10.09 12.22
C PRO A 332 18.07 -11.50 11.67
N HIS A 333 19.16 -12.27 11.72
CA HIS A 333 19.25 -13.62 11.17
C HIS A 333 18.14 -14.57 11.64
N LYS A 334 17.70 -14.45 12.89
CA LYS A 334 16.58 -15.26 13.44
C LYS A 334 15.25 -15.07 12.71
N TYR A 335 15.02 -13.88 12.14
CA TYR A 335 13.81 -13.61 11.34
C TYR A 335 14.03 -14.04 9.89
N PHE A 336 15.23 -13.84 9.37
CA PHE A 336 15.57 -14.24 8.01
C PHE A 336 15.45 -15.75 7.78
N GLN A 337 15.81 -16.58 8.75
CA GLN A 337 15.61 -18.03 8.70
C GLN A 337 14.15 -18.45 8.48
N GLY A 338 13.19 -17.64 8.92
CA GLY A 338 11.75 -17.88 8.70
C GLY A 338 11.28 -17.61 7.27
N PHE A 339 12.14 -17.03 6.40
CA PHE A 339 11.80 -16.78 5.00
C PHE A 339 12.04 -17.99 4.09
N GLY A 340 12.68 -19.07 4.58
CA GLY A 340 13.03 -20.24 3.80
C GLY A 340 14.38 -20.12 3.08
N GLU A 341 14.95 -21.25 2.69
CA GLU A 341 16.27 -21.30 2.04
C GLU A 341 16.21 -20.95 0.54
N PHE A 342 15.02 -21.02 -0.07
CA PHE A 342 14.81 -20.90 -1.52
C PHE A 342 14.17 -19.58 -1.94
N ASP A 343 13.83 -18.70 -1.00
CA ASP A 343 13.13 -17.46 -1.31
C ASP A 343 14.12 -16.37 -1.71
N ASP A 344 14.53 -16.37 -2.96
CA ASP A 344 15.34 -15.29 -3.54
C ASP A 344 14.53 -13.99 -3.69
N VAL A 345 13.20 -14.08 -3.58
CA VAL A 345 12.28 -12.97 -3.79
C VAL A 345 11.30 -12.87 -2.62
N PHE A 346 11.10 -11.66 -2.15
CA PHE A 346 10.12 -11.32 -1.14
C PHE A 346 9.32 -10.08 -1.58
N ALA A 347 8.09 -9.95 -1.08
CA ALA A 347 7.32 -8.71 -1.20
C ALA A 347 7.60 -7.82 0.01
N SER A 348 7.72 -6.53 -0.22
CA SER A 348 7.73 -5.55 0.85
C SER A 348 6.97 -4.29 0.44
N SER A 349 6.26 -3.72 1.38
CA SER A 349 5.53 -2.46 1.20
C SER A 349 5.42 -1.77 2.54
N GLY A 350 5.40 -0.45 2.55
CA GLY A 350 5.34 0.32 3.78
C GLY A 350 4.89 1.74 3.54
N THR A 351 4.36 2.35 4.57
CA THR A 351 4.07 3.79 4.64
C THR A 351 4.06 4.22 6.11
N ASP A 352 4.13 5.52 6.35
CA ASP A 352 4.24 6.12 7.68
C ASP A 352 5.46 5.60 8.46
N ASP A 353 5.28 4.82 9.52
CA ASP A 353 6.35 4.26 10.35
C ASP A 353 6.48 2.73 10.24
N LEU A 354 5.69 2.07 9.39
CA LEU A 354 5.65 0.61 9.30
C LEU A 354 6.10 0.10 7.93
N ILE A 355 6.96 -0.89 7.96
CA ILE A 355 7.37 -1.70 6.81
C ILE A 355 6.91 -3.12 7.04
N TYR A 356 6.22 -3.67 6.04
CA TYR A 356 5.77 -5.06 6.00
C TYR A 356 6.64 -5.82 5.01
N ILE A 357 7.12 -6.98 5.42
CA ILE A 357 7.91 -7.87 4.58
C ILE A 357 7.25 -9.24 4.61
N GLN A 358 6.93 -9.75 3.44
CA GLN A 358 6.28 -11.03 3.23
C GLN A 358 7.21 -11.93 2.45
N SER A 359 7.48 -13.12 2.97
CA SER A 359 8.05 -14.22 2.19
C SER A 359 6.95 -14.85 1.33
N TYR A 360 7.23 -15.17 0.09
CA TYR A 360 6.27 -15.81 -0.79
C TYR A 360 5.80 -17.15 -0.19
N GLY A 361 4.48 -17.36 -0.21
CA GLY A 361 3.85 -18.55 0.38
C GLY A 361 3.74 -18.57 1.92
N ALA A 362 4.30 -17.58 2.63
CA ALA A 362 4.19 -17.51 4.08
C ALA A 362 2.89 -16.78 4.51
N PRO A 363 2.12 -17.36 5.44
CA PRO A 363 0.86 -16.74 5.91
C PRO A 363 1.08 -15.67 6.97
N ALA A 364 2.31 -15.36 7.34
CA ALA A 364 2.63 -14.35 8.35
C ALA A 364 3.50 -13.25 7.74
N LEU A 365 3.31 -12.02 8.21
CA LEU A 365 4.09 -10.85 7.83
C LEU A 365 5.15 -10.58 8.89
N LEU A 366 6.35 -10.23 8.44
CA LEU A 366 7.32 -9.59 9.31
C LEU A 366 7.10 -8.07 9.25
N VAL A 367 6.87 -7.46 10.39
CA VAL A 367 6.62 -6.03 10.53
C VAL A 367 7.82 -5.37 11.18
N PHE A 368 8.34 -4.34 10.56
CA PHE A 368 9.37 -3.48 11.13
C PHE A 368 8.78 -2.10 11.46
N ASP A 369 8.86 -1.71 12.71
CA ASP A 369 8.52 -0.37 13.19
C ASP A 369 9.77 0.50 13.11
N VAL A 370 9.78 1.44 12.18
CA VAL A 370 10.95 2.31 11.91
C VAL A 370 11.26 3.22 13.10
N LYS A 371 10.22 3.72 13.78
CA LYS A 371 10.35 4.61 14.92
C LYS A 371 10.89 3.88 16.16
N GLN A 372 10.36 2.69 16.44
CA GLN A 372 10.74 1.89 17.59
C GLN A 372 11.97 1.00 17.33
N LYS A 373 12.39 0.87 16.06
CA LYS A 373 13.47 -0.05 15.62
C LYS A 373 13.20 -1.51 16.03
N GLN A 374 11.91 -1.92 15.98
CA GLN A 374 11.50 -3.25 16.44
C GLN A 374 10.97 -4.10 15.29
N TRP A 375 11.37 -5.37 15.31
CA TRP A 375 10.92 -6.42 14.42
C TRP A 375 9.92 -7.32 15.13
N ARG A 376 8.80 -7.63 14.49
CA ARG A 376 7.79 -8.54 15.04
C ARG A 376 7.08 -9.30 13.94
N TRP A 377 6.70 -10.55 14.22
CA TRP A 377 5.79 -11.30 13.37
C TRP A 377 4.35 -10.84 13.61
N SER A 378 3.57 -10.75 12.54
CA SER A 378 2.11 -10.67 12.65
C SER A 378 1.53 -12.01 13.12
N GLN A 379 0.26 -12.00 13.48
CA GLN A 379 -0.50 -13.25 13.52
C GLN A 379 -0.59 -13.83 12.11
N LYS A 380 -0.72 -15.17 12.02
CA LYS A 380 -0.92 -15.83 10.72
C LYS A 380 -2.24 -15.37 10.11
N CYS A 381 -2.22 -15.12 8.80
CA CYS A 381 -3.43 -14.86 8.04
C CYS A 381 -4.36 -16.09 8.12
N PRO A 382 -5.68 -15.91 8.28
CA PRO A 382 -6.64 -17.00 8.43
C PRO A 382 -6.92 -17.77 7.13
N VAL A 383 -5.96 -17.86 6.23
CA VAL A 383 -6.06 -18.63 4.99
C VAL A 383 -6.18 -20.11 5.31
N THR A 384 -7.30 -20.72 4.93
CA THR A 384 -7.60 -22.12 5.24
C THR A 384 -7.00 -23.12 4.25
N LYS A 385 -6.64 -22.67 3.05
CA LYS A 385 -6.11 -23.55 2.00
C LYS A 385 -4.58 -23.53 2.03
N ARG A 386 -3.96 -24.71 2.07
CA ARG A 386 -2.53 -24.88 1.76
C ARG A 386 -2.36 -24.71 0.25
N PHE A 387 -1.89 -23.55 -0.18
CA PHE A 387 -1.57 -23.36 -1.59
C PHE A 387 -0.15 -23.86 -1.88
N PRO A 388 0.05 -24.60 -2.96
CA PRO A 388 1.40 -24.85 -3.44
C PRO A 388 1.98 -23.52 -3.92
N LEU A 389 3.11 -23.11 -3.34
CA LEU A 389 4.07 -22.10 -3.82
C LEU A 389 3.54 -20.94 -4.70
N GLN A 390 2.29 -20.53 -4.52
CA GLN A 390 1.78 -19.36 -5.24
C GLN A 390 2.37 -18.10 -4.65
N LEU A 391 2.88 -17.26 -5.51
CA LEU A 391 3.43 -15.95 -5.18
C LEU A 391 2.30 -15.05 -4.69
N PHE A 392 2.07 -15.00 -3.38
CA PHE A 392 1.16 -14.02 -2.81
C PHE A 392 1.85 -12.67 -2.82
N THR A 393 1.33 -11.76 -3.59
CA THR A 393 1.71 -10.37 -3.52
C THR A 393 0.74 -9.63 -2.60
N GLY A 394 1.24 -8.65 -1.89
CA GLY A 394 0.44 -7.81 -1.02
C GLY A 394 0.91 -6.37 -1.12
N PHE A 395 0.17 -5.48 -0.53
CA PHE A 395 0.48 -4.05 -0.50
C PHE A 395 0.05 -3.40 0.81
N CYS A 396 0.78 -2.35 1.17
CA CYS A 396 0.46 -1.51 2.30
C CYS A 396 -0.42 -0.35 1.85
N PHE A 397 -1.40 0.04 2.65
CA PHE A 397 -2.22 1.22 2.43
C PHE A 397 -2.64 1.88 3.74
N GLU A 398 -2.87 3.18 3.72
CA GLU A 398 -3.46 3.90 4.83
C GLU A 398 -4.98 3.67 4.81
N PRO A 399 -5.60 3.16 5.89
CA PRO A 399 -7.05 3.01 5.92
C PRO A 399 -7.69 4.40 6.12
N ARG A 400 -8.44 4.87 5.12
CA ARG A 400 -9.10 6.18 5.09
C ARG A 400 -10.55 6.06 4.65
N LEU A 401 -11.44 6.82 5.28
CA LEU A 401 -12.87 6.84 4.94
C LEU A 401 -13.24 8.00 4.01
N GLU A 402 -12.50 9.11 4.13
CA GLU A 402 -12.78 10.38 3.46
C GLU A 402 -12.24 10.45 2.03
N MET A 403 -11.37 9.52 1.64
CA MET A 403 -10.73 9.56 0.32
C MET A 403 -11.55 8.82 -0.72
N ALA A 404 -11.86 9.52 -1.83
CA ALA A 404 -12.54 8.96 -3.00
C ALA A 404 -11.66 9.07 -4.24
N PRO A 405 -11.66 8.06 -5.16
CA PRO A 405 -10.93 8.07 -6.42
C PRO A 405 -11.52 9.00 -7.48
#